data_1b474e88b51185b4d4be02d2cfdc3d54
#
_entry.id   1b474e88b51185b4d4be02d2cfdc3d54
#
_cell.length_a   1.000
_cell.length_b   1.000
_cell.length_c   1.000
_cell.angle_alpha   90.00
_cell.angle_beta   90.00
_cell.angle_gamma   90.00
#
_symmetry.space_group_name_H-M   'P 1'
#
loop_
_entity.id
_entity.type
_entity.pdbx_description
1 polymer ?
#
loop_
_entity_poly.entity_id
_entity_poly.type
_entity_poly.pdbx_seq_one_letter_code
_entity_poly.pdbx_strand_id
1 'polypeptide(L)'
;EARDPFELCEEIEKELGIRTIPMNWPIGSGVDFKGVYDREKSEILAFEGDKELRGQHEVKAHEIDLNDAALETILGESLCQTLRDDVELLDGAGYEFDLEKVRHGKLSPVFFGSALTNFGVEPFLESFLRMTTSPLPRQTSEGVVDPFSKDFSAFVFKIQANMNKAHRDRIAFMRICSGKFEKGM
;
A
#
# COMPACT_ATOMS: atom_id res chain seq x y z
N GLU A 1 0.96 -0.75 -21.09
CA GLU A 1 -0.01 0.28 -20.66
C GLU A 1 -0.61 -0.19 -19.33
N ALA A 2 -0.70 0.72 -18.36
CA ALA A 2 -1.43 0.45 -17.14
C ALA A 2 -2.93 0.59 -17.39
N ARG A 3 -3.76 -0.11 -16.60
CA ARG A 3 -5.21 0.06 -16.61
C ARG A 3 -5.57 1.39 -15.92
N ASP A 4 -6.78 1.87 -16.20
CA ASP A 4 -7.31 3.07 -15.56
C ASP A 4 -7.37 2.90 -14.04
N PRO A 5 -6.88 3.86 -13.23
CA PRO A 5 -6.89 3.76 -11.77
C PRO A 5 -8.28 3.69 -11.15
N PHE A 6 -9.28 4.37 -11.72
CA PHE A 6 -10.66 4.31 -11.25
C PHE A 6 -11.24 2.91 -11.47
N GLU A 7 -11.04 2.33 -12.68
CA GLU A 7 -11.47 0.96 -12.97
C GLU A 7 -10.84 -0.07 -12.02
N LEU A 8 -9.57 0.12 -11.65
CA LEU A 8 -8.90 -0.76 -10.70
C LEU A 8 -9.53 -0.68 -9.30
N CYS A 9 -9.87 0.51 -8.82
CA CYS A 9 -10.56 0.69 -7.55
C CYS A 9 -11.96 0.06 -7.57
N GLU A 10 -12.74 0.27 -8.63
CA GLU A 10 -14.06 -0.34 -8.81
C GLU A 10 -14.00 -1.87 -8.83
N GLU A 11 -13.00 -2.44 -9.51
CA GLU A 11 -12.81 -3.88 -9.57
C GLU A 11 -12.51 -4.46 -8.18
N ILE A 12 -11.62 -3.82 -7.39
CA ILE A 12 -11.33 -4.22 -6.02
C ILE A 12 -12.59 -4.19 -5.16
N GLU A 13 -13.38 -3.13 -5.25
CA GLU A 13 -14.63 -2.99 -4.51
C GLU A 13 -15.65 -4.06 -4.88
N LYS A 14 -15.79 -4.32 -6.16
CA LYS A 14 -16.71 -5.33 -6.68
C LYS A 14 -16.32 -6.75 -6.29
N GLU A 15 -15.05 -7.10 -6.41
CA GLU A 15 -14.58 -8.47 -6.17
C GLU A 15 -14.44 -8.79 -4.67
N LEU A 16 -14.02 -7.81 -3.86
CA LEU A 16 -13.74 -8.01 -2.44
C LEU A 16 -14.84 -7.51 -1.51
N GLY A 17 -15.77 -6.69 -2.01
CA GLY A 17 -16.83 -6.08 -1.19
C GLY A 17 -16.30 -5.10 -0.14
N ILE A 18 -15.09 -4.57 -0.32
CA ILE A 18 -14.44 -3.61 0.56
C ILE A 18 -14.29 -2.30 -0.20
N ARG A 19 -14.68 -1.19 0.42
CA ARG A 19 -14.46 0.13 -0.17
C ARG A 19 -12.98 0.44 -0.27
N THR A 20 -12.59 1.11 -1.34
CA THR A 20 -11.23 1.61 -1.56
C THR A 20 -11.14 3.09 -1.25
N ILE A 21 -9.95 3.53 -0.82
CA ILE A 21 -9.58 4.93 -0.73
C ILE A 21 -8.19 5.12 -1.31
N PRO A 22 -8.05 5.76 -2.48
CA PRO A 22 -6.74 6.14 -3.01
C PRO A 22 -6.05 7.14 -2.08
N MET A 23 -4.88 6.77 -1.58
CA MET A 23 -4.05 7.63 -0.73
C MET A 23 -3.10 8.49 -1.56
N ASN A 24 -2.73 8.00 -2.71
CA ASN A 24 -2.03 8.77 -3.74
C ASN A 24 -2.70 8.54 -5.10
N TRP A 25 -2.38 9.39 -6.07
CA TRP A 25 -2.92 9.27 -7.43
C TRP A 25 -1.81 9.33 -8.48
N PRO A 26 -1.79 8.45 -9.48
CA PRO A 26 -0.72 8.42 -10.47
C PRO A 26 -0.84 9.59 -11.46
N ILE A 27 0.29 10.16 -11.83
CA ILE A 27 0.39 11.24 -12.80
C ILE A 27 0.97 10.66 -14.09
N GLY A 28 0.09 10.45 -15.06
CA GLY A 28 0.41 9.72 -16.28
C GLY A 28 0.53 8.21 -16.09
N SER A 29 0.82 7.49 -17.15
CA SER A 29 0.92 6.03 -17.13
C SER A 29 1.99 5.51 -18.09
N GLY A 30 2.57 4.35 -17.78
CA GLY A 30 3.57 3.71 -18.64
C GLY A 30 4.81 4.58 -18.84
N VAL A 31 5.10 4.91 -20.10
CA VAL A 31 6.26 5.76 -20.47
C VAL A 31 6.08 7.23 -20.12
N ASP A 32 4.82 7.65 -19.95
CA ASP A 32 4.46 9.04 -19.62
C ASP A 32 4.26 9.24 -18.12
N PHE A 33 4.51 8.21 -17.33
CA PHE A 33 4.43 8.29 -15.88
C PHE A 33 5.47 9.28 -15.34
N LYS A 34 5.00 10.29 -14.61
CA LYS A 34 5.81 11.40 -14.08
C LYS A 34 5.91 11.41 -12.57
N GLY A 35 4.96 10.77 -11.88
CA GLY A 35 4.91 10.85 -10.44
C GLY A 35 3.60 10.38 -9.86
N VAL A 36 3.43 10.66 -8.58
CA VAL A 36 2.15 10.51 -7.88
C VAL A 36 1.81 11.80 -7.13
N TYR A 37 0.53 12.07 -7.01
CA TYR A 37 -0.01 13.07 -6.11
C TYR A 37 -0.35 12.40 -4.77
N ASP A 38 0.30 12.83 -3.68
CA ASP A 38 -0.02 12.41 -2.31
C ASP A 38 -1.24 13.20 -1.83
N ARG A 39 -2.37 12.53 -1.65
CA ARG A 39 -3.64 13.17 -1.27
C ARG A 39 -3.67 13.58 0.20
N GLU A 40 -2.92 12.92 1.07
CA GLU A 40 -2.87 13.25 2.50
C GLU A 40 -2.09 14.55 2.73
N LYS A 41 -0.97 14.70 2.01
CA LYS A 41 -0.09 15.86 2.13
C LYS A 41 -0.42 16.98 1.14
N SER A 42 -1.22 16.67 0.12
CA SER A 42 -1.49 17.55 -1.04
C SER A 42 -0.23 17.94 -1.81
N GLU A 43 0.70 16.99 -1.95
CA GLU A 43 2.01 17.18 -2.54
C GLU A 43 2.20 16.28 -3.76
N ILE A 44 3.01 16.75 -4.69
CA ILE A 44 3.41 15.97 -5.86
C ILE A 44 4.79 15.38 -5.64
N LEU A 45 4.86 14.06 -5.68
CA LEU A 45 6.10 13.32 -5.69
C LEU A 45 6.49 13.06 -7.14
N ALA A 46 7.23 14.01 -7.74
CA ALA A 46 7.72 13.89 -9.10
C ALA A 46 9.04 13.13 -9.16
N PHE A 47 9.22 12.34 -10.22
CA PHE A 47 10.45 11.61 -10.48
C PHE A 47 11.31 12.34 -11.48
N GLU A 48 12.49 12.70 -11.05
CA GLU A 48 13.60 12.96 -11.93
C GLU A 48 14.47 11.69 -11.99
N GLY A 49 14.45 10.99 -13.10
CA GLY A 49 15.27 9.80 -13.27
C GLY A 49 15.68 9.59 -14.71
N ASP A 50 16.95 9.35 -14.90
CA ASP A 50 17.51 8.86 -16.16
C ASP A 50 16.95 7.46 -16.46
N LYS A 51 16.41 7.26 -17.68
CA LYS A 51 15.82 5.99 -18.14
C LYS A 51 16.78 4.79 -18.12
N GLU A 52 18.07 5.01 -17.89
CA GLU A 52 19.12 3.98 -17.97
C GLU A 52 19.46 3.31 -16.63
N LEU A 53 19.08 3.85 -15.50
CA LEU A 53 19.40 3.28 -14.17
C LEU A 53 18.20 2.57 -13.57
N ARG A 54 17.92 1.35 -14.02
CA ARG A 54 16.95 0.44 -13.39
C ARG A 54 17.38 0.13 -11.95
N GLY A 55 16.66 0.69 -10.98
CA GLY A 55 16.72 0.24 -9.58
C GLY A 55 17.50 1.09 -8.58
N GLN A 56 18.04 2.24 -8.94
CA GLN A 56 18.77 3.15 -8.02
C GLN A 56 18.39 4.62 -8.24
N HIS A 57 17.12 4.95 -8.09
CA HIS A 57 16.71 6.35 -8.17
C HIS A 57 16.44 6.89 -6.78
N GLU A 58 17.15 7.93 -6.40
CA GLU A 58 16.68 8.85 -5.35
C GLU A 58 15.44 9.53 -5.90
N VAL A 59 14.33 9.29 -5.24
CA VAL A 59 13.08 10.01 -5.47
C VAL A 59 13.28 11.40 -4.92
N LYS A 60 13.48 12.39 -5.78
CA LYS A 60 13.37 13.78 -5.36
C LYS A 60 11.89 14.11 -5.30
N ALA A 61 11.34 14.14 -4.10
CA ALA A 61 10.02 14.68 -3.86
C ALA A 61 10.09 16.20 -4.06
N HIS A 62 9.37 16.71 -5.05
CA HIS A 62 9.07 18.11 -5.15
C HIS A 62 7.74 18.34 -4.44
N GLU A 63 7.78 19.02 -3.31
CA GLU A 63 6.58 19.50 -2.60
C GLU A 63 5.99 20.67 -3.38
N ILE A 64 5.10 20.39 -4.32
CA ILE A 64 4.49 21.39 -5.17
C ILE A 64 2.98 21.30 -4.98
N ASP A 65 2.36 22.46 -4.71
CA ASP A 65 0.91 22.58 -4.65
C ASP A 65 0.28 22.32 -6.03
N LEU A 66 -0.89 21.69 -6.05
CA LEU A 66 -1.64 21.37 -7.26
C LEU A 66 -1.95 22.61 -8.12
N ASN A 67 -2.05 23.78 -7.50
CA ASN A 67 -2.35 25.05 -8.14
C ASN A 67 -1.11 25.90 -8.46
N ASP A 68 0.09 25.39 -8.18
CA ASP A 68 1.33 26.12 -8.48
C ASP A 68 1.55 26.15 -10.02
N ALA A 69 1.85 27.34 -10.54
CA ALA A 69 2.17 27.51 -11.95
C ALA A 69 3.45 26.76 -12.38
N ALA A 70 4.37 26.48 -11.45
CA ALA A 70 5.56 25.68 -11.69
C ALA A 70 5.22 24.23 -12.08
N LEU A 71 4.04 23.73 -11.66
CA LEU A 71 3.58 22.39 -11.98
C LEU A 71 3.46 22.15 -13.48
N GLU A 72 2.94 23.12 -14.23
CA GLU A 72 2.81 23.04 -15.70
C GLU A 72 4.16 22.95 -16.40
N THR A 73 5.19 23.55 -15.82
CA THR A 73 6.56 23.46 -16.35
C THR A 73 7.14 22.05 -16.17
N ILE A 74 6.77 21.37 -15.09
CA ILE A 74 7.28 20.03 -14.74
C ILE A 74 6.50 18.92 -15.47
N LEU A 75 5.17 19.00 -15.43
CA LEU A 75 4.29 17.94 -15.94
C LEU A 75 3.82 18.19 -17.39
N GLY A 76 3.75 19.45 -17.80
CA GLY A 76 3.06 19.90 -19.01
C GLY A 76 1.57 20.13 -18.77
N GLU A 77 0.99 21.03 -19.57
CA GLU A 77 -0.41 21.51 -19.42
C GLU A 77 -1.43 20.37 -19.41
N SER A 78 -1.31 19.41 -20.31
CA SER A 78 -2.27 18.29 -20.45
C SER A 78 -2.32 17.41 -19.20
N LEU A 79 -1.16 17.00 -18.65
CA LEU A 79 -1.12 16.15 -17.47
C LEU A 79 -1.57 16.90 -16.21
N CYS A 80 -1.27 18.20 -16.12
CA CYS A 80 -1.76 19.04 -15.02
C CYS A 80 -3.27 19.14 -15.03
N GLN A 81 -3.89 19.35 -16.20
CA GLN A 81 -5.34 19.44 -16.29
C GLN A 81 -5.98 18.09 -15.92
N THR A 82 -5.50 16.99 -16.49
CA THR A 82 -5.98 15.64 -16.14
C THR A 82 -5.88 15.37 -14.64
N LEU A 83 -4.76 15.72 -14.00
CA LEU A 83 -4.58 15.54 -12.57
C LEU A 83 -5.59 16.35 -11.75
N ARG A 84 -5.83 17.61 -12.13
CA ARG A 84 -6.81 18.47 -11.45
C ARG A 84 -8.22 17.89 -11.56
N ASP A 85 -8.60 17.44 -12.75
CA ASP A 85 -9.91 16.83 -13.01
C ASP A 85 -10.08 15.53 -12.20
N ASP A 86 -9.06 14.68 -12.17
CA ASP A 86 -9.07 13.43 -11.39
C ASP A 86 -9.17 13.70 -9.89
N VAL A 87 -8.41 14.67 -9.35
CA VAL A 87 -8.47 15.04 -7.93
C VAL A 87 -9.84 15.60 -7.57
N GLU A 88 -10.43 16.44 -8.43
CA GLU A 88 -11.79 16.94 -8.21
C GLU A 88 -12.82 15.80 -8.17
N LEU A 89 -12.71 14.81 -9.06
CA LEU A 89 -13.55 13.62 -9.05
C LEU A 89 -13.38 12.79 -7.77
N LEU A 90 -12.14 12.58 -7.33
CA LEU A 90 -11.82 11.82 -6.11
C LEU A 90 -12.38 12.49 -4.86
N ASP A 91 -12.28 13.82 -4.77
CA ASP A 91 -12.79 14.59 -3.65
C ASP A 91 -14.31 14.67 -3.68
N GLY A 92 -14.90 14.79 -4.87
CA GLY A 92 -16.35 14.75 -5.10
C GLY A 92 -16.98 13.40 -4.78
N ALA A 93 -16.24 12.29 -4.88
CA ALA A 93 -16.72 10.96 -4.54
C ALA A 93 -16.96 10.77 -3.02
N GLY A 94 -16.49 11.69 -2.17
CA GLY A 94 -16.85 11.78 -0.76
C GLY A 94 -16.27 10.68 0.13
N TYR A 95 -15.20 10.03 -0.29
CA TYR A 95 -14.50 9.07 0.56
C TYR A 95 -13.47 9.76 1.43
N GLU A 96 -13.81 9.94 2.69
CA GLU A 96 -12.85 10.40 3.71
C GLU A 96 -12.05 9.20 4.25
N PHE A 97 -10.77 9.42 4.49
CA PHE A 97 -9.92 8.44 5.14
C PHE A 97 -10.36 8.23 6.59
N ASP A 98 -10.63 7.00 6.95
CA ASP A 98 -11.04 6.60 8.29
C ASP A 98 -10.18 5.42 8.77
N LEU A 99 -9.25 5.72 9.66
CA LEU A 99 -8.29 4.73 10.17
C LEU A 99 -8.99 3.58 10.91
N GLU A 100 -10.10 3.84 11.60
CA GLU A 100 -10.84 2.77 12.30
C GLU A 100 -11.53 1.83 11.30
N LYS A 101 -12.06 2.36 10.19
CA LYS A 101 -12.58 1.50 9.12
C LYS A 101 -11.48 0.67 8.47
N VAL A 102 -10.28 1.24 8.29
CA VAL A 102 -9.11 0.50 7.79
C VAL A 102 -8.74 -0.63 8.75
N ARG A 103 -8.62 -0.34 10.04
CA ARG A 103 -8.30 -1.33 11.08
C ARG A 103 -9.31 -2.47 11.18
N HIS A 104 -10.57 -2.18 10.90
CA HIS A 104 -11.65 -3.18 10.90
C HIS A 104 -11.87 -3.84 9.53
N GLY A 105 -11.03 -3.58 8.53
CA GLY A 105 -11.12 -4.17 7.20
C GLY A 105 -12.36 -3.76 6.40
N LYS A 106 -12.92 -2.58 6.69
CA LYS A 106 -14.08 -2.01 5.98
C LYS A 106 -13.70 -0.99 4.92
N LEU A 107 -12.47 -0.51 4.96
CA LEU A 107 -11.87 0.43 4.03
C LEU A 107 -10.45 -0.03 3.69
N SER A 108 -10.12 -0.06 2.42
CA SER A 108 -8.78 -0.44 1.93
C SER A 108 -8.06 0.77 1.36
N PRO A 109 -6.97 1.24 2.00
CA PRO A 109 -6.11 2.24 1.38
C PRO A 109 -5.45 1.67 0.13
N VAL A 110 -5.47 2.45 -0.95
CA VAL A 110 -4.85 2.10 -2.23
C VAL A 110 -3.70 3.05 -2.50
N PHE A 111 -2.55 2.47 -2.87
CA PHE A 111 -1.36 3.20 -3.26
C PHE A 111 -0.93 2.77 -4.65
N PHE A 112 -0.66 3.73 -5.50
CA PHE A 112 -0.08 3.50 -6.81
C PHE A 112 1.43 3.67 -6.74
N GLY A 113 2.16 2.75 -7.33
CA GLY A 113 3.61 2.75 -7.30
C GLY A 113 4.20 1.66 -8.19
N SER A 114 5.52 1.58 -8.24
CA SER A 114 6.25 0.58 -9.02
C SER A 114 7.36 -0.05 -8.19
N ALA A 115 7.19 -1.32 -7.83
CA ALA A 115 8.24 -2.09 -7.16
C ALA A 115 9.47 -2.33 -8.06
N LEU A 116 9.29 -2.31 -9.39
CA LEU A 116 10.39 -2.52 -10.35
C LEU A 116 11.38 -1.35 -10.33
N THR A 117 10.88 -0.13 -10.14
CA THR A 117 11.67 1.10 -10.11
C THR A 117 11.85 1.66 -8.70
N ASN A 118 11.35 0.96 -7.68
CA ASN A 118 11.27 1.41 -6.27
C ASN A 118 10.47 2.69 -6.08
N PHE A 119 9.55 2.96 -7.01
CA PHE A 119 8.82 4.18 -7.08
C PHE A 119 7.60 4.15 -6.15
N GLY A 120 7.43 5.16 -5.30
CA GLY A 120 6.32 5.26 -4.35
C GLY A 120 6.36 4.22 -3.23
N VAL A 121 7.41 3.37 -3.15
CA VAL A 121 7.52 2.30 -2.15
C VAL A 121 7.78 2.88 -0.76
N GLU A 122 8.66 3.87 -0.64
CA GLU A 122 8.98 4.49 0.66
C GLU A 122 7.77 5.21 1.27
N PRO A 123 7.06 6.12 0.57
CA PRO A 123 5.84 6.75 1.09
C PRO A 123 4.74 5.74 1.43
N PHE A 124 4.61 4.67 0.64
CA PHE A 124 3.71 3.57 0.96
C PHE A 124 4.08 2.90 2.28
N LEU A 125 5.36 2.54 2.49
CA LEU A 125 5.82 1.88 3.71
C LEU A 125 5.64 2.77 4.95
N GLU A 126 5.92 4.07 4.84
CA GLU A 126 5.67 5.03 5.92
C GLU A 126 4.19 5.08 6.30
N SER A 127 3.31 5.20 5.32
CA SER A 127 1.86 5.20 5.53
C SER A 127 1.38 3.85 6.07
N PHE A 128 1.89 2.73 5.54
CA PHE A 128 1.59 1.39 6.03
C PHE A 128 1.94 1.24 7.51
N LEU A 129 3.12 1.69 7.95
CA LEU A 129 3.52 1.62 9.36
C LEU A 129 2.60 2.44 10.28
N ARG A 130 2.09 3.57 9.81
CA ARG A 130 1.13 4.39 10.58
C ARG A 130 -0.27 3.76 10.67
N MET A 131 -0.68 3.04 9.63
CA MET A 131 -2.01 2.44 9.54
C MET A 131 -2.10 1.06 10.18
N THR A 132 -0.99 0.34 10.27
CA THR A 132 -0.97 -1.02 10.84
C THR A 132 -1.19 -1.00 12.35
N THR A 133 -1.86 -2.02 12.82
CA THR A 133 -2.10 -2.24 14.25
C THR A 133 -1.11 -3.24 14.83
N SER A 134 -0.97 -3.23 16.15
CA SER A 134 -0.44 -4.39 16.89
C SER A 134 -1.30 -5.63 16.60
N PRO A 135 -0.77 -6.84 16.84
CA PRO A 135 -1.56 -8.05 16.72
C PRO A 135 -2.89 -7.94 17.49
N LEU A 136 -3.98 -8.27 16.81
CA LEU A 136 -5.31 -8.22 17.41
C LEU A 136 -5.63 -9.53 18.15
N PRO A 137 -6.53 -9.50 19.17
CA PRO A 137 -7.03 -10.70 19.82
C PRO A 137 -7.60 -11.70 18.82
N ARG A 138 -7.38 -12.99 19.06
CA ARG A 138 -7.87 -14.08 18.23
C ARG A 138 -8.99 -14.86 18.90
N GLN A 139 -10.10 -14.98 18.17
CA GLN A 139 -11.19 -15.86 18.60
C GLN A 139 -10.79 -17.32 18.37
N THR A 140 -10.98 -18.16 19.41
CA THR A 140 -10.76 -19.60 19.35
C THR A 140 -11.99 -20.34 19.87
N SER A 141 -11.99 -21.69 19.79
CA SER A 141 -13.05 -22.54 20.38
C SER A 141 -13.13 -22.43 21.90
N GLU A 142 -12.04 -22.05 22.55
CA GLU A 142 -11.93 -21.96 24.02
C GLU A 142 -12.07 -20.51 24.53
N GLY A 143 -12.26 -19.55 23.65
CA GLY A 143 -12.40 -18.13 23.97
C GLY A 143 -11.46 -17.23 23.19
N VAL A 144 -11.33 -16.00 23.66
CA VAL A 144 -10.47 -14.98 23.01
C VAL A 144 -9.06 -15.08 23.57
N VAL A 145 -8.07 -15.22 22.69
CA VAL A 145 -6.65 -15.16 23.04
C VAL A 145 -6.18 -13.72 22.93
N ASP A 146 -5.77 -13.17 24.07
CA ASP A 146 -5.14 -11.84 24.12
C ASP A 146 -3.68 -11.95 23.66
N PRO A 147 -3.24 -11.14 22.65
CA PRO A 147 -1.86 -11.17 22.17
C PRO A 147 -0.82 -10.79 23.23
N PHE A 148 -1.21 -10.12 24.30
CA PHE A 148 -0.33 -9.76 25.43
C PHE A 148 -0.30 -10.82 26.54
N SER A 149 -1.04 -11.93 26.40
CA SER A 149 -0.95 -13.06 27.35
C SER A 149 0.49 -13.60 27.38
N LYS A 150 0.93 -14.03 28.57
CA LYS A 150 2.22 -14.70 28.74
C LYS A 150 2.20 -16.14 28.27
N ASP A 151 1.02 -16.75 28.20
CA ASP A 151 0.86 -18.12 27.74
C ASP A 151 1.09 -18.20 26.25
N PHE A 152 1.90 -19.18 25.84
CA PHE A 152 2.19 -19.38 24.43
C PHE A 152 0.98 -19.95 23.71
N SER A 153 0.58 -19.28 22.65
CA SER A 153 -0.39 -19.80 21.70
C SER A 153 -0.01 -19.48 20.27
N ALA A 154 -0.28 -20.39 19.36
CA ALA A 154 0.04 -20.24 17.95
C ALA A 154 -0.83 -21.16 17.09
N PHE A 155 -0.88 -20.89 15.80
CA PHE A 155 -1.46 -21.80 14.82
C PHE A 155 -0.58 -21.96 13.60
N VAL A 156 -0.56 -23.17 13.04
CA VAL A 156 0.15 -23.46 11.78
C VAL A 156 -0.78 -23.12 10.63
N PHE A 157 -0.36 -22.19 9.77
CA PHE A 157 -1.14 -21.75 8.62
C PHE A 157 -0.62 -22.32 7.29
N LYS A 158 0.60 -22.85 7.27
CA LYS A 158 1.21 -23.44 6.07
C LYS A 158 2.22 -24.52 6.46
N ILE A 159 2.20 -25.63 5.74
CA ILE A 159 3.25 -26.63 5.77
C ILE A 159 3.80 -26.76 4.35
N GLN A 160 5.10 -26.57 4.18
CA GLN A 160 5.76 -26.68 2.90
C GLN A 160 6.83 -27.80 2.94
N ALA A 161 6.74 -28.72 2.00
CA ALA A 161 7.73 -29.75 1.80
C ALA A 161 8.78 -29.34 0.75
N ASN A 162 9.96 -29.94 0.82
CA ASN A 162 10.99 -29.87 -0.22
C ASN A 162 11.49 -28.44 -0.54
N MET A 163 11.56 -27.55 0.45
CA MET A 163 12.19 -26.23 0.27
C MET A 163 13.68 -26.35 -0.08
N ASN A 164 14.34 -27.36 0.47
CA ASN A 164 15.67 -27.76 0.05
C ASN A 164 15.59 -29.12 -0.65
N LYS A 165 15.97 -29.17 -1.93
CA LYS A 165 15.94 -30.42 -2.72
C LYS A 165 16.86 -31.52 -2.19
N ALA A 166 17.86 -31.17 -1.39
CA ALA A 166 18.78 -32.12 -0.76
C ALA A 166 18.20 -32.76 0.53
N HIS A 167 17.14 -32.19 1.08
CA HIS A 167 16.51 -32.66 2.31
C HIS A 167 15.01 -32.90 2.09
N ARG A 168 14.50 -33.99 2.65
CA ARG A 168 13.04 -34.30 2.63
C ARG A 168 12.30 -33.69 3.81
N ASP A 169 12.76 -32.54 4.28
CA ASP A 169 12.19 -31.87 5.43
C ASP A 169 10.89 -31.16 5.08
N ARG A 170 10.04 -31.03 6.07
CA ARG A 170 8.84 -30.19 6.02
C ARG A 170 9.02 -29.03 6.96
N ILE A 171 8.71 -27.83 6.47
CA ILE A 171 8.73 -26.62 7.27
C ILE A 171 7.29 -26.22 7.58
N ALA A 172 6.97 -26.10 8.84
CA ALA A 172 5.70 -25.55 9.31
C ALA A 172 5.85 -24.05 9.57
N PHE A 173 5.03 -23.25 8.91
CA PHE A 173 4.93 -21.82 9.16
C PHE A 173 3.85 -21.58 10.20
N MET A 174 4.27 -21.00 11.31
CA MET A 174 3.43 -20.81 12.47
C MET A 174 3.26 -19.32 12.77
N ARG A 175 2.01 -18.90 12.98
CA ARG A 175 1.70 -17.59 13.50
C ARG A 175 1.59 -17.66 15.02
N ILE A 176 2.49 -16.98 15.72
CA ILE A 176 2.40 -16.80 17.18
C ILE A 176 1.30 -15.79 17.46
N CYS A 177 0.36 -16.16 18.32
CA CYS A 177 -0.77 -15.31 18.73
C CYS A 177 -0.55 -14.68 20.09
N SER A 178 0.17 -15.35 20.99
CA SER A 178 0.53 -14.83 22.32
C SER A 178 1.75 -15.55 22.89
N GLY A 179 2.35 -14.98 23.93
CA GLY A 179 3.48 -15.54 24.62
C GLY A 179 4.77 -15.56 23.81
N LYS A 180 5.70 -16.40 24.18
CA LYS A 180 7.02 -16.53 23.56
C LYS A 180 7.29 -17.97 23.16
N PHE A 181 7.73 -18.17 21.92
CA PHE A 181 8.19 -19.47 21.45
C PHE A 181 9.62 -19.75 21.95
N GLU A 182 9.83 -20.95 22.47
CA GLU A 182 11.14 -21.45 22.86
C GLU A 182 11.41 -22.82 22.21
N LYS A 183 12.67 -23.06 21.83
CA LYS A 183 13.07 -24.34 21.24
C LYS A 183 12.90 -25.46 22.27
N GLY A 184 12.15 -26.50 21.91
CA GLY A 184 11.94 -27.68 22.75
C GLY A 184 10.64 -27.68 23.57
N MET A 185 9.77 -26.69 23.35
CA MET A 185 8.40 -26.69 23.89
C MET A 185 7.60 -27.88 23.40
#